data_941f61f81bb816841e07e4bb474d08c0
#
_entry.id   941f61f81bb816841e07e4bb474d08c0
#
_cell.length_a   1.000
_cell.length_b   1.000
_cell.length_c   1.000
_cell.angle_alpha   90.00
_cell.angle_beta   90.00
_cell.angle_gamma   90.00
#
_symmetry.space_group_name_H-M   'P 1'
#
loop_
_entity.id
_entity.type
_entity.pdbx_description
1 polymer ?
#
loop_
_entity_poly.entity_id
_entity_poly.type
_entity_poly.pdbx_seq_one_letter_code
_entity_poly.pdbx_strand_id
1 'polypeptide(L)'
;MKVKALILSSMFALAGCDKMGQNAQDALPNPSAAQEQAAEQAYAAFKSIDFEQLYTYFEPELKADFIAHEHEMRKFAKSIPQQEITNKKIAAKYIEKSSDKPSLYLVSYEYAYGNKNLVKYDVGFDKAGGSNKIRKFDVKVFGASTN
;
A
#
# COMPACT_ATOMS: atom_id res chain seq x y z
N MET A 1 -53.20 14.29 3.52
CA MET A 1 -52.47 13.18 4.21
C MET A 1 -51.58 12.32 3.32
N LYS A 2 -51.43 12.62 2.05
CA LYS A 2 -50.62 11.81 1.13
C LYS A 2 -49.25 12.44 0.76
N VAL A 3 -48.88 13.56 1.36
CA VAL A 3 -47.66 14.31 0.99
C VAL A 3 -46.47 13.98 1.93
N LYS A 4 -46.71 13.24 3.01
CA LYS A 4 -45.62 12.90 3.97
C LYS A 4 -44.79 11.67 3.61
N ALA A 5 -45.16 10.95 2.58
CA ALA A 5 -44.45 9.71 2.18
C ALA A 5 -43.36 9.92 1.13
N LEU A 6 -43.27 11.10 0.53
CA LEU A 6 -42.33 11.38 -0.58
C LEU A 6 -40.98 11.97 -0.14
N ILE A 7 -40.84 12.35 1.13
CA ILE A 7 -39.61 12.99 1.65
C ILE A 7 -38.63 11.94 2.21
N LEU A 8 -39.09 10.73 2.50
CA LEU A 8 -38.22 9.68 3.06
C LEU A 8 -37.43 8.90 2.01
N SER A 9 -37.78 8.99 0.72
CA SER A 9 -37.09 8.21 -0.30
C SER A 9 -35.84 8.89 -0.89
N SER A 10 -35.67 10.20 -0.67
CA SER A 10 -34.50 10.91 -1.16
C SER A 10 -33.27 10.85 -0.24
N MET A 11 -33.47 10.52 1.04
CA MET A 11 -32.33 10.33 1.97
C MET A 11 -31.64 8.98 1.85
N PHE A 12 -32.34 7.96 1.34
CA PHE A 12 -31.75 6.63 1.15
C PHE A 12 -30.81 6.55 -0.06
N ALA A 13 -30.95 7.43 -1.05
CA ALA A 13 -30.13 7.41 -2.26
C ALA A 13 -28.69 7.92 -2.01
N LEU A 14 -28.49 8.83 -1.04
CA LEU A 14 -27.17 9.36 -0.70
C LEU A 14 -26.36 8.40 0.16
N ALA A 15 -27.00 7.62 1.01
CA ALA A 15 -26.34 6.59 1.81
C ALA A 15 -25.92 5.37 0.97
N GLY A 16 -26.54 5.14 -0.19
CA GLY A 16 -26.17 4.05 -1.09
C GLY A 16 -24.88 4.29 -1.87
N CYS A 17 -24.50 5.54 -2.13
CA CYS A 17 -23.27 5.85 -2.86
C CYS A 17 -22.02 5.66 -2.04
N ASP A 18 -22.05 5.99 -0.75
CA ASP A 18 -20.90 5.78 0.15
C ASP A 18 -20.66 4.29 0.44
N LYS A 19 -21.72 3.50 0.54
CA LYS A 19 -21.60 2.05 0.72
C LYS A 19 -21.12 1.32 -0.53
N MET A 20 -21.39 1.83 -1.71
CA MET A 20 -20.91 1.23 -2.97
C MET A 20 -19.40 1.46 -3.15
N GLY A 21 -18.85 2.60 -2.73
CA GLY A 21 -17.41 2.88 -2.78
C GLY A 21 -16.62 2.01 -1.80
N GLN A 22 -17.12 1.80 -0.59
CA GLN A 22 -16.49 0.92 0.41
C GLN A 22 -16.58 -0.56 0.01
N ASN A 23 -17.71 -1.01 -0.48
CA ASN A 23 -17.90 -2.38 -0.94
C ASN A 23 -17.02 -2.74 -2.15
N ALA A 24 -16.68 -1.79 -3.01
CA ALA A 24 -15.78 -2.03 -4.14
C ALA A 24 -14.33 -2.24 -3.70
N GLN A 25 -13.88 -1.58 -2.64
CA GLN A 25 -12.55 -1.81 -2.04
C GLN A 25 -12.51 -3.13 -1.27
N ASP A 26 -13.56 -3.44 -0.52
CA ASP A 26 -13.69 -4.68 0.22
C ASP A 26 -13.88 -5.90 -0.68
N ALA A 27 -14.36 -5.69 -1.92
CA ALA A 27 -14.53 -6.76 -2.91
C ALA A 27 -13.20 -7.27 -3.50
N LEU A 28 -12.10 -6.51 -3.39
CA LEU A 28 -10.79 -6.99 -3.81
C LEU A 28 -10.25 -7.98 -2.79
N PRO A 29 -9.75 -9.14 -3.23
CA PRO A 29 -9.18 -10.11 -2.31
C PRO A 29 -7.95 -9.55 -1.61
N ASN A 30 -7.68 -10.05 -0.43
CA ASN A 30 -6.43 -9.77 0.28
C ASN A 30 -5.23 -10.37 -0.49
N PRO A 31 -4.03 -9.83 -0.30
CA PRO A 31 -2.84 -10.46 -0.83
C PRO A 31 -2.71 -11.88 -0.24
N SER A 32 -2.10 -12.78 -1.00
CA SER A 32 -1.80 -14.12 -0.49
C SER A 32 -0.77 -14.05 0.65
N ALA A 33 -0.68 -15.11 1.44
CA ALA A 33 0.33 -15.20 2.50
C ALA A 33 1.76 -14.99 1.95
N ALA A 34 2.06 -15.52 0.76
CA ALA A 34 3.35 -15.32 0.11
C ALA A 34 3.58 -13.86 -0.31
N GLN A 35 2.54 -13.19 -0.78
CA GLN A 35 2.62 -11.77 -1.13
C GLN A 35 2.78 -10.88 0.11
N GLU A 36 2.05 -11.15 1.18
CA GLU A 36 2.20 -10.43 2.44
C GLU A 36 3.60 -10.61 3.03
N GLN A 37 4.11 -11.84 3.02
CA GLN A 37 5.46 -12.11 3.50
C GLN A 37 6.51 -11.38 2.67
N ALA A 38 6.39 -11.39 1.34
CA ALA A 38 7.30 -10.64 0.47
C ALA A 38 7.25 -9.13 0.75
N ALA A 39 6.04 -8.58 0.93
CA ALA A 39 5.86 -7.17 1.27
C ALA A 39 6.52 -6.81 2.61
N GLU A 40 6.32 -7.60 3.65
CA GLU A 40 6.92 -7.37 4.97
C GLU A 40 8.43 -7.48 4.94
N GLN A 41 8.96 -8.51 4.32
CA GLN A 41 10.40 -8.75 4.24
C GLN A 41 11.11 -7.70 3.37
N ALA A 42 10.49 -7.28 2.27
CA ALA A 42 11.02 -6.20 1.44
C ALA A 42 11.07 -4.86 2.22
N TYR A 43 10.02 -4.54 2.98
CA TYR A 43 10.02 -3.36 3.82
C TYR A 43 11.12 -3.41 4.89
N ALA A 44 11.27 -4.55 5.55
CA ALA A 44 12.32 -4.75 6.56
C ALA A 44 13.73 -4.61 5.96
N ALA A 45 13.97 -5.17 4.79
CA ALA A 45 15.23 -5.05 4.07
C ALA A 45 15.52 -3.60 3.67
N PHE A 46 14.52 -2.88 3.18
CA PHE A 46 14.62 -1.46 2.85
C PHE A 46 14.96 -0.61 4.07
N LYS A 47 14.24 -0.81 5.16
CA LYS A 47 14.46 -0.10 6.44
C LYS A 47 15.86 -0.34 6.99
N SER A 48 16.38 -1.56 6.90
CA SER A 48 17.71 -1.93 7.36
C SER A 48 18.83 -1.63 6.35
N ILE A 49 18.49 -1.08 5.19
CA ILE A 49 19.43 -0.74 4.11
C ILE A 49 20.15 -1.98 3.55
N ASP A 50 19.50 -3.12 3.62
CA ASP A 50 19.95 -4.37 3.01
C ASP A 50 19.36 -4.48 1.59
N PHE A 51 19.94 -3.77 0.64
CA PHE A 51 19.42 -3.68 -0.71
C PHE A 51 19.67 -4.95 -1.53
N GLU A 52 20.68 -5.74 -1.21
CA GLU A 52 20.85 -7.05 -1.83
C GLU A 52 19.65 -7.94 -1.54
N GLN A 53 19.23 -8.00 -0.29
CA GLN A 53 18.05 -8.74 0.12
C GLN A 53 16.76 -8.15 -0.48
N LEU A 54 16.65 -6.82 -0.47
CA LEU A 54 15.49 -6.12 -1.06
C LEU A 54 15.28 -6.51 -2.53
N TYR A 55 16.35 -6.53 -3.32
CA TYR A 55 16.26 -6.83 -4.74
C TYR A 55 15.81 -8.25 -5.05
N THR A 56 15.94 -9.18 -4.11
CA THR A 56 15.43 -10.56 -4.29
C THR A 56 13.91 -10.63 -4.35
N TYR A 57 13.21 -9.64 -3.81
CA TYR A 57 11.74 -9.56 -3.83
C TYR A 57 11.20 -8.83 -5.06
N PHE A 58 12.05 -8.16 -5.84
CA PHE A 58 11.65 -7.30 -6.95
C PHE A 58 11.64 -8.02 -8.29
N GLU A 59 10.68 -7.66 -9.14
CA GLU A 59 10.75 -7.94 -10.57
C GLU A 59 11.95 -7.20 -11.18
N PRO A 60 12.53 -7.71 -12.27
CA PRO A 60 13.75 -7.14 -12.86
C PRO A 60 13.67 -5.66 -13.22
N GLU A 61 12.53 -5.19 -13.71
CA GLU A 61 12.32 -3.78 -14.06
C GLU A 61 12.41 -2.87 -12.83
N LEU A 62 11.70 -3.22 -11.75
CA LEU A 62 11.75 -2.47 -10.50
C LEU A 62 13.14 -2.50 -9.87
N LYS A 63 13.80 -3.66 -9.92
CA LYS A 63 15.18 -3.79 -9.45
C LYS A 63 16.11 -2.84 -10.21
N ALA A 64 16.01 -2.77 -11.53
CA ALA A 64 16.82 -1.88 -12.36
C ALA A 64 16.60 -0.40 -11.99
N ASP A 65 15.34 0.00 -11.78
CA ASP A 65 15.01 1.35 -11.36
C ASP A 65 15.62 1.71 -9.99
N PHE A 66 15.56 0.79 -9.03
CA PHE A 66 16.15 0.99 -7.72
C PHE A 66 17.68 1.06 -7.78
N ILE A 67 18.31 0.23 -8.58
CA ILE A 67 19.77 0.28 -8.76
C ILE A 67 20.20 1.64 -9.35
N ALA A 68 19.44 2.15 -10.33
CA ALA A 68 19.70 3.45 -10.93
C ALA A 68 19.60 4.63 -9.94
N HIS A 69 18.79 4.49 -8.89
CA HIS A 69 18.53 5.50 -7.87
C HIS A 69 18.96 5.06 -6.46
N GLU A 70 19.86 4.09 -6.36
CA GLU A 70 20.22 3.46 -5.09
C GLU A 70 20.72 4.45 -4.04
N HIS A 71 21.49 5.45 -4.46
CA HIS A 71 22.02 6.45 -3.53
C HIS A 71 20.89 7.24 -2.84
N GLU A 72 19.91 7.70 -3.60
CA GLU A 72 18.75 8.43 -3.09
C GLU A 72 17.88 7.52 -2.22
N MET A 73 17.71 6.28 -2.64
CA MET A 73 16.90 5.30 -1.90
C MET A 73 17.55 4.92 -0.56
N ARG A 74 18.86 4.78 -0.52
CA ARG A 74 19.60 4.56 0.73
C ARG A 74 19.46 5.75 1.68
N LYS A 75 19.54 6.96 1.14
CA LYS A 75 19.38 8.17 1.92
C LYS A 75 17.96 8.29 2.47
N PHE A 76 16.96 7.98 1.65
CA PHE A 76 15.56 7.98 2.08
C PHE A 76 15.29 6.91 3.15
N ALA A 77 15.83 5.71 3.00
CA ALA A 77 15.65 4.62 3.97
C ALA A 77 16.09 5.01 5.40
N LYS A 78 17.10 5.86 5.52
CA LYS A 78 17.54 6.40 6.81
C LYS A 78 16.51 7.29 7.51
N SER A 79 15.54 7.83 6.76
CA SER A 79 14.46 8.66 7.32
C SER A 79 13.34 7.83 7.96
N ILE A 80 13.30 6.52 7.72
CA ILE A 80 12.30 5.64 8.31
C ILE A 80 12.60 5.51 9.81
N PRO A 81 11.58 5.64 10.69
CA PRO A 81 11.78 5.45 12.13
C PRO A 81 12.37 4.08 12.42
N GLN A 82 13.42 4.04 13.24
CA GLN A 82 14.11 2.80 13.63
C GLN A 82 13.48 2.08 14.82
N GLN A 83 12.42 2.63 15.36
CA GLN A 83 11.63 2.04 16.44
C GLN A 83 10.85 0.82 15.93
N GLU A 84 10.28 0.07 16.85
CA GLU A 84 9.38 -1.03 16.49
C GLU A 84 8.04 -0.51 15.99
N ILE A 85 7.47 -1.23 15.03
CA ILE A 85 6.14 -0.96 14.52
C ILE A 85 5.13 -1.32 15.61
N THR A 86 4.30 -0.36 16.03
CA THR A 86 3.28 -0.57 17.07
C THR A 86 1.96 -1.05 16.52
N ASN A 87 1.67 -0.78 15.24
CA ASN A 87 0.46 -1.25 14.57
C ASN A 87 0.68 -1.37 13.06
N LYS A 88 0.13 -2.41 12.47
CA LYS A 88 0.13 -2.65 11.02
C LYS A 88 -1.29 -2.89 10.56
N LYS A 89 -1.68 -2.26 9.45
CA LYS A 89 -2.98 -2.54 8.83
C LYS A 89 -2.91 -2.35 7.31
N ILE A 90 -3.79 -3.02 6.60
CA ILE A 90 -4.08 -2.71 5.20
C ILE A 90 -5.05 -1.53 5.18
N ALA A 91 -4.61 -0.41 4.64
CA ALA A 91 -5.42 0.80 4.53
C ALA A 91 -6.27 0.80 3.26
N ALA A 92 -5.77 0.24 2.15
CA ALA A 92 -6.47 0.18 0.88
C ALA A 92 -5.94 -0.93 -0.02
N LYS A 93 -6.80 -1.40 -0.93
CA LYS A 93 -6.46 -2.32 -2.01
C LYS A 93 -7.09 -1.75 -3.28
N TYR A 94 -6.36 -1.71 -4.38
CA TYR A 94 -6.90 -1.20 -5.63
C TYR A 94 -6.14 -1.74 -6.84
N ILE A 95 -6.75 -1.61 -8.01
CA ILE A 95 -6.11 -1.96 -9.28
C ILE A 95 -5.65 -0.67 -9.94
N GLU A 96 -4.35 -0.57 -10.17
CA GLU A 96 -3.77 0.52 -10.96
C GLU A 96 -3.75 0.10 -12.42
N LYS A 97 -4.44 0.88 -13.25
CA LYS A 97 -4.50 0.65 -14.70
C LYS A 97 -3.61 1.67 -15.42
N SER A 98 -2.88 1.20 -16.40
CA SER A 98 -2.07 2.03 -17.28
C SER A 98 -2.40 1.71 -18.73
N SER A 99 -2.29 2.70 -19.63
CA SER A 99 -2.56 2.52 -21.07
C SER A 99 -1.45 1.72 -21.78
N ASP A 100 -0.23 1.75 -21.24
CA ASP A 100 0.98 1.20 -21.86
C ASP A 100 1.67 0.09 -21.05
N LYS A 101 1.17 -0.20 -19.86
CA LYS A 101 1.71 -1.24 -18.96
C LYS A 101 0.60 -2.14 -18.45
N PRO A 102 0.92 -3.39 -18.07
CA PRO A 102 -0.05 -4.28 -17.41
C PRO A 102 -0.62 -3.65 -16.14
N SER A 103 -1.86 -3.97 -15.83
CA SER A 103 -2.49 -3.55 -14.58
C SER A 103 -1.74 -4.14 -13.39
N LEU A 104 -1.71 -3.39 -12.29
CA LEU A 104 -1.10 -3.83 -11.03
C LEU A 104 -2.16 -3.93 -9.94
N TYR A 105 -2.03 -4.96 -9.13
CA TYR A 105 -2.74 -5.09 -7.86
C TYR A 105 -1.92 -4.41 -6.79
N LEU A 106 -2.45 -3.33 -6.22
CA LEU A 106 -1.77 -2.51 -5.21
C LEU A 106 -2.38 -2.72 -3.83
N VAL A 107 -1.52 -2.86 -2.85
CA VAL A 107 -1.90 -2.92 -1.44
C VAL A 107 -1.20 -1.77 -0.73
N SER A 108 -1.98 -0.91 -0.06
CA SER A 108 -1.46 0.15 0.80
C SER A 108 -1.48 -0.32 2.24
N TYR A 109 -0.30 -0.38 2.85
CA TYR A 109 -0.14 -0.65 4.27
C TYR A 109 0.08 0.65 5.03
N GLU A 110 -0.42 0.71 6.24
CA GLU A 110 -0.06 1.73 7.22
C GLU A 110 0.67 1.08 8.39
N TYR A 111 1.89 1.52 8.63
CA TYR A 111 2.72 1.10 9.75
C TYR A 111 2.86 2.25 10.73
N ALA A 112 2.31 2.11 11.93
CA ALA A 112 2.41 3.10 12.97
C ALA A 112 3.65 2.84 13.84
N TYR A 113 4.37 3.91 14.15
CA TYR A 113 5.51 3.93 15.05
C TYR A 113 5.15 4.82 16.25
N GLY A 114 4.50 4.25 17.25
CA GLY A 114 3.96 5.03 18.36
C GLY A 114 2.80 5.94 17.92
N ASN A 115 2.65 7.09 18.58
CA ASN A 115 1.53 8.01 18.34
C ASN A 115 1.85 9.15 17.36
N LYS A 116 3.11 9.29 16.94
CA LYS A 116 3.57 10.46 16.20
C LYS A 116 4.01 10.17 14.76
N ASN A 117 4.44 8.97 14.48
CA ASN A 117 5.02 8.61 13.18
C ASN A 117 4.19 7.53 12.50
N LEU A 118 3.90 7.75 11.23
CA LEU A 118 3.17 6.84 10.37
C LEU A 118 3.94 6.65 9.07
N VAL A 119 4.09 5.42 8.62
CA VAL A 119 4.61 5.11 7.30
C VAL A 119 3.48 4.54 6.45
N LYS A 120 3.27 5.13 5.29
CA LYS A 120 2.42 4.57 4.25
C LYS A 120 3.31 3.81 3.27
N TYR A 121 3.00 2.54 3.09
CA TYR A 121 3.76 1.62 2.26
C TYR A 121 2.87 1.02 1.19
N ASP A 122 3.10 1.40 -0.07
CA ASP A 122 2.37 0.88 -1.21
C ASP A 122 3.21 -0.16 -1.93
N VAL A 123 2.68 -1.35 -2.09
CA VAL A 123 3.34 -2.46 -2.79
C VAL A 123 2.43 -3.00 -3.89
N GLY A 124 3.00 -3.21 -5.09
CA GLY A 124 2.27 -3.69 -6.25
C GLY A 124 2.73 -5.07 -6.70
N PHE A 125 1.76 -5.90 -7.10
CA PHE A 125 1.95 -7.24 -7.64
C PHE A 125 1.23 -7.34 -9.01
N ASP A 126 1.48 -8.41 -9.74
CA ASP A 126 0.78 -8.68 -11.00
C ASP A 126 -0.74 -8.81 -10.82
N LYS A 127 -1.15 -9.58 -9.81
CA LYS A 127 -2.55 -9.79 -9.41
C LYS A 127 -2.63 -10.31 -7.99
N ALA A 128 -3.79 -10.20 -7.37
CA ALA A 128 -4.04 -10.80 -6.07
C ALA A 128 -3.91 -12.32 -6.15
N GLY A 129 -3.14 -12.91 -5.25
CA GLY A 129 -2.87 -14.35 -5.26
C GLY A 129 -1.98 -14.82 -6.40
N GLY A 130 -1.41 -13.90 -7.18
CA GLY A 130 -0.44 -14.21 -8.24
C GLY A 130 0.98 -14.35 -7.73
N SER A 131 1.95 -13.85 -8.52
CA SER A 131 3.37 -13.86 -8.14
C SER A 131 3.60 -13.03 -6.88
N ASN A 132 4.53 -13.47 -6.05
CA ASN A 132 5.00 -12.70 -4.90
C ASN A 132 6.15 -11.73 -5.25
N LYS A 133 6.50 -11.61 -6.53
CA LYS A 133 7.47 -10.62 -6.99
C LYS A 133 6.85 -9.25 -7.05
N ILE A 134 7.53 -8.28 -6.44
CA ILE A 134 7.05 -6.91 -6.30
C ILE A 134 7.37 -6.14 -7.59
N ARG A 135 6.36 -5.46 -8.13
CA ARG A 135 6.45 -4.63 -9.34
C ARG A 135 6.39 -3.13 -9.04
N LYS A 136 5.90 -2.76 -7.87
CA LYS A 136 5.87 -1.38 -7.40
C LYS A 136 6.16 -1.36 -5.91
N PHE A 137 6.97 -0.39 -5.50
CA PHE A 137 7.39 -0.23 -4.11
C PHE A 137 7.52 1.27 -3.83
N ASP A 138 6.67 1.79 -2.96
CA ASP A 138 6.67 3.20 -2.59
C ASP A 138 6.48 3.34 -1.08
N VAL A 139 7.29 4.17 -0.46
CA VAL A 139 7.26 4.40 0.99
C VAL A 139 7.18 5.90 1.24
N LYS A 140 6.22 6.31 2.06
CA LYS A 140 6.05 7.71 2.51
C LYS A 140 6.05 7.76 4.02
N VAL A 141 6.82 8.68 4.57
CA VAL A 141 6.93 8.88 6.01
C VAL A 141 6.18 10.14 6.40
N PHE A 142 5.26 9.99 7.35
CA PHE A 142 4.48 11.09 7.92
C PHE A 142 4.76 11.18 9.42
N GLY A 143 4.86 12.39 9.95
CA GLY A 143 5.01 12.61 11.39
C GLY A 143 6.05 13.65 11.72
N ALA A 144 6.33 13.81 13.02
CA ALA A 144 7.33 14.76 13.49
C ALA A 144 8.72 14.32 13.04
N SER A 145 9.42 15.22 12.38
CA SER A 145 10.84 15.06 12.08
C SER A 145 11.58 14.77 13.38
N THR A 146 12.14 13.59 13.50
CA THR A 146 13.09 13.31 14.59
C THR A 146 14.41 13.95 14.20
N ASN A 147 14.65 15.15 14.71
CA ASN A 147 15.98 15.71 14.75
C ASN A 147 16.78 15.01 15.85
#